data_755aeacfa9ddc32923338f6f4c9af2ad
#
_entry.id   755aeacfa9ddc32923338f6f4c9af2ad
#
_cell.length_a   1.000
_cell.length_b   1.000
_cell.length_c   1.000
_cell.angle_alpha   90.00
_cell.angle_beta   90.00
_cell.angle_gamma   90.00
#
_symmetry.space_group_name_H-M   'P 1'
#
loop_
_entity.id
_entity.type
_entity.pdbx_description
1 polymer ?
#
loop_
_entity_poly.entity_id
_entity_poly.type
_entity_poly.pdbx_seq_one_letter_code
_entity_poly.pdbx_strand_id
1 'polypeptide(L)'
;MKYNKCLLVLSALAAVVFTGCKNEDVEKHRFDNKFYITSAILSDDLLIKSDTPGYTKTIESRLAKPAGQQVAVTIEADPSQVAAYNMIYGDNAVALPAECYELSSNQIDIAAGQVSGDAIEIVFK
;
A
#
# COMPACT_ATOMS: atom_id res chain seq x y z
N MET A 1 26.74 -56.18 -23.17
CA MET A 1 27.17 -54.80 -23.49
C MET A 1 26.16 -53.91 -24.22
N LYS A 2 24.94 -54.36 -24.41
CA LYS A 2 23.91 -53.51 -25.08
C LYS A 2 23.05 -52.70 -24.12
N TYR A 3 23.13 -52.88 -22.81
CA TYR A 3 22.31 -52.18 -21.82
C TYR A 3 22.84 -50.81 -21.34
N ASN A 4 24.14 -50.58 -21.50
CA ASN A 4 24.76 -49.37 -21.02
C ASN A 4 24.48 -48.12 -21.88
N LYS A 5 24.13 -48.32 -23.17
CA LYS A 5 23.79 -47.19 -24.05
C LYS A 5 22.36 -46.66 -23.82
N CYS A 6 21.41 -47.53 -23.50
CA CYS A 6 20.06 -47.08 -23.16
C CYS A 6 19.99 -46.38 -21.79
N LEU A 7 20.81 -46.81 -20.83
CA LEU A 7 20.84 -46.18 -19.50
C LEU A 7 21.41 -44.77 -19.54
N LEU A 8 22.44 -44.53 -20.38
CA LEU A 8 23.04 -43.23 -20.58
C LEU A 8 22.11 -42.24 -21.29
N VAL A 9 21.30 -42.72 -22.23
CA VAL A 9 20.31 -41.85 -22.92
C VAL A 9 19.15 -41.51 -22.00
N LEU A 10 18.73 -42.45 -21.14
CA LEU A 10 17.68 -42.18 -20.15
C LEU A 10 18.12 -41.21 -19.05
N SER A 11 19.39 -41.29 -18.62
CA SER A 11 19.93 -40.32 -17.63
C SER A 11 20.15 -38.93 -18.20
N ALA A 12 20.48 -38.80 -19.51
CA ALA A 12 20.58 -37.51 -20.17
C ALA A 12 19.22 -36.83 -20.38
N LEU A 13 18.15 -37.62 -20.59
CA LEU A 13 16.79 -37.05 -20.74
C LEU A 13 16.18 -36.61 -19.42
N ALA A 14 16.59 -37.23 -18.29
CA ALA A 14 16.11 -36.81 -16.96
C ALA A 14 16.74 -35.51 -16.45
N ALA A 15 17.87 -35.10 -16.98
CA ALA A 15 18.56 -33.86 -16.57
C ALA A 15 17.96 -32.55 -17.18
N VAL A 16 17.10 -32.67 -18.20
CA VAL A 16 16.54 -31.52 -18.91
C VAL A 16 15.23 -31.01 -18.30
N VAL A 17 14.63 -31.73 -17.33
CA VAL A 17 13.29 -31.43 -16.81
C VAL A 17 13.30 -30.44 -15.63
N PHE A 18 14.46 -30.01 -15.13
CA PHE A 18 14.56 -29.15 -13.94
C PHE A 18 15.03 -27.71 -14.19
N THR A 19 15.07 -27.25 -15.43
CA THR A 19 15.17 -25.82 -15.69
C THR A 19 13.76 -25.20 -15.64
N GLY A 20 13.17 -25.17 -14.47
CA GLY A 20 11.99 -24.36 -14.22
C GLY A 20 12.35 -22.90 -14.56
N CYS A 21 11.59 -22.28 -15.45
CA CYS A 21 11.71 -20.86 -15.75
C CYS A 21 11.63 -20.09 -14.42
N LYS A 22 12.78 -19.57 -13.97
CA LYS A 22 12.80 -18.57 -12.91
C LYS A 22 12.16 -17.31 -13.50
N ASN A 23 10.97 -16.98 -13.07
CA ASN A 23 10.35 -15.74 -13.44
C ASN A 23 11.00 -14.63 -12.60
N GLU A 24 12.04 -13.99 -13.16
CA GLU A 24 12.81 -12.96 -12.47
C GLU A 24 11.93 -11.76 -12.04
N ASP A 25 10.85 -11.50 -12.76
CA ASP A 25 9.91 -10.43 -12.41
C ASP A 25 9.14 -10.74 -11.11
N VAL A 26 8.79 -12.00 -10.89
CA VAL A 26 8.16 -12.44 -9.63
C VAL A 26 9.15 -12.40 -8.47
N GLU A 27 10.43 -12.70 -8.70
CA GLU A 27 11.45 -12.62 -7.66
C GLU A 27 11.81 -11.18 -7.29
N LYS A 28 11.91 -10.26 -8.27
CA LYS A 28 12.23 -8.84 -8.01
C LYS A 28 11.16 -8.11 -7.21
N HIS A 29 9.88 -8.41 -7.43
CA HIS A 29 8.76 -7.72 -6.77
C HIS A 29 8.13 -8.50 -5.60
N ARG A 30 8.51 -9.75 -5.43
CA ARG A 30 7.96 -10.64 -4.40
C ARG A 30 8.30 -10.22 -2.97
N PHE A 31 9.33 -9.42 -2.79
CA PHE A 31 9.90 -9.10 -1.48
C PHE A 31 9.79 -7.62 -1.11
N ASP A 32 9.27 -6.77 -1.99
CA ASP A 32 9.06 -5.37 -1.67
C ASP A 32 8.02 -5.23 -0.56
N ASN A 33 8.40 -4.51 0.49
CA ASN A 33 7.46 -4.18 1.55
C ASN A 33 6.65 -2.97 1.10
N LYS A 34 5.35 -3.18 0.88
CA LYS A 34 4.44 -2.14 0.41
C LYS A 34 3.70 -1.51 1.58
N PHE A 35 3.66 -0.20 1.58
CA PHE A 35 2.84 0.60 2.48
C PHE A 35 1.48 0.88 1.84
N TYR A 36 0.42 0.81 2.62
CA TYR A 36 -0.93 1.17 2.19
C TYR A 36 -1.77 1.72 3.35
N ILE A 37 -2.75 2.54 3.03
CA ILE A 37 -3.77 3.00 3.95
C ILE A 37 -4.89 1.97 3.97
N THR A 38 -5.25 1.44 5.15
CA THR A 38 -6.20 0.31 5.27
C THR A 38 -7.62 0.67 4.86
N SER A 39 -7.97 1.95 4.94
CA SER A 39 -9.24 2.52 4.49
C SER A 39 -9.20 3.03 3.04
N ALA A 40 -8.13 2.73 2.27
CA ALA A 40 -7.92 3.28 0.95
C ALA A 40 -8.91 2.71 -0.08
N ILE A 41 -10.03 3.35 -0.15
CA ILE A 41 -10.76 3.54 -1.39
C ILE A 41 -10.17 4.80 -2.06
N LEU A 42 -10.18 4.85 -3.38
CA LEU A 42 -9.67 6.01 -4.14
C LEU A 42 -10.38 7.33 -3.77
N SER A 43 -11.64 7.25 -3.37
CA SER A 43 -12.40 8.36 -2.77
C SER A 43 -13.30 7.82 -1.67
N ASP A 44 -13.48 8.58 -0.62
CA ASP A 44 -14.40 8.29 0.48
C ASP A 44 -15.35 9.49 0.64
N ASP A 45 -16.61 9.29 0.29
CA ASP A 45 -17.63 10.32 0.38
C ASP A 45 -18.15 10.43 1.82
N LEU A 46 -17.73 11.49 2.49
CA LEU A 46 -18.09 11.76 3.86
C LEU A 46 -19.14 12.86 3.94
N LEU A 47 -20.34 12.52 4.40
CA LEU A 47 -21.41 13.47 4.61
C LEU A 47 -21.36 14.02 6.03
N ILE A 48 -20.84 15.23 6.20
CA ILE A 48 -20.78 15.92 7.51
C ILE A 48 -21.92 16.91 7.58
N LYS A 49 -22.74 16.79 8.63
CA LYS A 49 -23.79 17.78 8.89
C LYS A 49 -23.18 19.04 9.51
N SER A 50 -23.59 20.20 9.03
CA SER A 50 -23.08 21.51 9.46
C SER A 50 -23.35 21.84 10.94
N ASP A 51 -24.27 21.14 11.57
CA ASP A 51 -24.63 21.31 12.99
C ASP A 51 -23.96 20.29 13.93
N THR A 52 -23.07 19.45 13.40
CA THR A 52 -22.34 18.43 14.17
C THR A 52 -20.86 18.79 14.23
N PRO A 53 -20.43 19.60 15.20
CA PRO A 53 -19.02 19.95 15.36
C PRO A 53 -18.22 18.74 15.83
N GLY A 54 -16.96 18.63 15.34
CA GLY A 54 -16.02 17.65 15.83
C GLY A 54 -16.18 16.24 15.25
N TYR A 55 -16.69 16.10 14.03
CA TYR A 55 -16.67 14.81 13.34
C TYR A 55 -15.22 14.35 13.12
N THR A 56 -14.94 13.10 13.48
CA THR A 56 -13.60 12.54 13.38
C THR A 56 -13.56 11.39 12.37
N LYS A 57 -12.59 11.42 11.48
CA LYS A 57 -12.24 10.31 10.57
C LYS A 57 -10.86 9.77 10.91
N THR A 58 -10.74 8.46 11.07
CA THR A 58 -9.47 7.79 11.38
C THR A 58 -8.79 7.34 10.10
N ILE A 59 -7.49 7.61 9.99
CA ILE A 59 -6.60 7.07 8.96
C ILE A 59 -5.70 6.04 9.61
N GLU A 60 -5.78 4.81 9.14
CA GLU A 60 -4.92 3.72 9.55
C GLU A 60 -3.98 3.32 8.41
N SER A 61 -2.78 2.93 8.75
CA SER A 61 -1.77 2.52 7.78
C SER A 61 -1.18 1.17 8.12
N ARG A 62 -0.76 0.44 7.08
CA ARG A 62 -0.18 -0.87 7.24
C ARG A 62 0.91 -1.16 6.22
N LEU A 63 1.91 -1.93 6.65
CA LEU A 63 2.88 -2.57 5.77
C LEU A 63 2.41 -3.98 5.41
N ALA A 64 2.78 -4.43 4.22
CA ALA A 64 2.51 -5.79 3.76
C ALA A 64 3.26 -6.86 4.58
N LYS A 65 4.39 -6.47 5.17
CA LYS A 65 5.27 -7.31 6.02
C LYS A 65 5.77 -6.50 7.20
N PRO A 66 6.21 -7.14 8.30
CA PRO A 66 6.87 -6.45 9.39
C PRO A 66 8.03 -5.58 8.91
N ALA A 67 8.14 -4.38 9.47
CA ALA A 67 9.23 -3.46 9.16
C ALA A 67 10.58 -4.04 9.58
N GLY A 68 11.57 -4.06 8.68
CA GLY A 68 12.93 -4.48 9.01
C GLY A 68 13.67 -3.48 9.90
N GLN A 69 13.25 -2.22 9.86
CA GLN A 69 13.74 -1.10 10.67
C GLN A 69 12.57 -0.15 10.94
N GLN A 70 12.76 0.84 11.81
CA GLN A 70 11.75 1.88 12.02
C GLN A 70 11.46 2.62 10.72
N VAL A 71 10.18 2.82 10.43
CA VAL A 71 9.67 3.54 9.25
C VAL A 71 8.84 4.71 9.74
N ALA A 72 9.15 5.91 9.25
CA ALA A 72 8.35 7.11 9.45
C ALA A 72 7.60 7.45 8.16
N VAL A 73 6.30 7.67 8.26
CA VAL A 73 5.43 8.05 7.13
C VAL A 73 4.82 9.40 7.43
N THR A 74 5.00 10.36 6.52
CA THR A 74 4.39 11.69 6.63
C THR A 74 3.09 11.73 5.84
N ILE A 75 2.06 12.33 6.43
CA ILE A 75 0.75 12.57 5.81
C ILE A 75 0.57 14.06 5.64
N GLU A 76 0.24 14.48 4.44
CA GLU A 76 0.01 15.87 4.08
C GLU A 76 -1.31 16.01 3.31
N ALA A 77 -2.00 17.13 3.53
CA ALA A 77 -3.12 17.50 2.67
C ALA A 77 -2.57 18.09 1.36
N ASP A 78 -2.97 17.54 0.22
CA ASP A 78 -2.56 18.02 -1.09
C ASP A 78 -3.76 18.55 -1.89
N PRO A 79 -4.07 19.86 -1.79
CA PRO A 79 -5.19 20.44 -2.52
C PRO A 79 -5.03 20.38 -4.05
N SER A 80 -3.83 20.15 -4.57
CA SER A 80 -3.60 20.03 -6.02
C SER A 80 -4.29 18.80 -6.62
N GLN A 81 -4.56 17.77 -5.81
CA GLN A 81 -5.24 16.55 -6.22
C GLN A 81 -6.73 16.74 -6.54
N VAL A 82 -7.33 17.82 -6.06
CA VAL A 82 -8.76 18.13 -6.33
C VAL A 82 -9.04 18.29 -7.81
N ALA A 83 -8.13 18.91 -8.56
CA ALA A 83 -8.29 19.05 -10.02
C ALA A 83 -8.26 17.70 -10.75
N ALA A 84 -7.37 16.80 -10.33
CA ALA A 84 -7.30 15.44 -10.88
C ALA A 84 -8.55 14.62 -10.53
N TYR A 85 -9.04 14.73 -9.29
CA TYR A 85 -10.29 14.12 -8.85
C TYR A 85 -11.47 14.57 -9.73
N ASN A 86 -11.66 15.89 -9.89
CA ASN A 86 -12.74 16.45 -10.70
C ASN A 86 -12.68 15.97 -12.15
N MET A 87 -11.47 15.82 -12.72
CA MET A 87 -11.30 15.32 -14.08
C MET A 87 -11.71 13.84 -14.21
N ILE A 88 -11.37 13.01 -13.20
CA ILE A 88 -11.64 11.57 -13.22
C ILE A 88 -13.13 11.29 -13.00
N TYR A 89 -13.76 12.01 -12.06
CA TYR A 89 -15.13 11.72 -11.62
C TYR A 89 -16.18 12.65 -12.23
N GLY A 90 -15.77 13.66 -13.00
CA GLY A 90 -16.69 14.65 -13.58
C GLY A 90 -17.38 15.52 -12.52
N ASP A 91 -16.72 15.76 -11.39
CA ASP A 91 -17.25 16.50 -10.25
C ASP A 91 -16.74 17.95 -10.22
N ASN A 92 -17.28 18.75 -9.32
CA ASN A 92 -16.89 20.14 -9.07
C ASN A 92 -16.44 20.33 -7.61
N ALA A 93 -15.69 19.39 -7.06
CA ALA A 93 -15.16 19.47 -5.72
C ALA A 93 -14.20 20.67 -5.58
N VAL A 94 -14.18 21.24 -4.40
CA VAL A 94 -13.26 22.31 -4.01
C VAL A 94 -12.39 21.86 -2.85
N ALA A 95 -11.17 22.38 -2.77
CA ALA A 95 -10.29 22.08 -1.67
C ALA A 95 -10.89 22.55 -0.35
N LEU A 96 -10.88 21.71 0.67
CA LEU A 96 -11.31 22.08 2.00
C LEU A 96 -10.29 23.07 2.61
N PRO A 97 -10.71 24.25 3.11
CA PRO A 97 -9.82 25.18 3.77
C PRO A 97 -9.13 24.57 4.99
N ALA A 98 -7.86 24.91 5.22
CA ALA A 98 -7.07 24.34 6.29
C ALA A 98 -7.64 24.59 7.70
N GLU A 99 -8.40 25.66 7.87
CA GLU A 99 -9.09 25.99 9.12
C GLU A 99 -10.29 25.07 9.44
N CYS A 100 -10.78 24.32 8.45
CA CYS A 100 -11.96 23.45 8.61
C CYS A 100 -11.60 22.06 9.14
N TYR A 101 -10.33 21.72 9.28
CA TYR A 101 -9.90 20.42 9.81
C TYR A 101 -8.60 20.53 10.60
N GLU A 102 -8.33 19.49 11.37
CA GLU A 102 -7.10 19.33 12.14
C GLU A 102 -6.67 17.86 12.12
N LEU A 103 -5.37 17.62 11.96
CA LEU A 103 -4.78 16.29 12.08
C LEU A 103 -4.25 16.11 13.50
N SER A 104 -4.50 14.95 14.13
CA SER A 104 -3.93 14.62 15.44
C SER A 104 -2.39 14.50 15.37
N SER A 105 -1.86 14.10 14.21
CA SER A 105 -0.44 14.07 13.88
C SER A 105 -0.27 14.13 12.36
N ASN A 106 0.86 14.59 11.88
CA ASN A 106 1.25 14.51 10.48
C ASN A 106 2.22 13.35 10.19
N GLN A 107 2.54 12.53 11.20
CA GLN A 107 3.50 11.44 11.08
C GLN A 107 2.96 10.17 11.74
N ILE A 108 3.19 9.05 11.06
CA ILE A 108 2.97 7.71 11.59
C ILE A 108 4.34 7.03 11.70
N ASP A 109 4.69 6.59 12.90
CA ASP A 109 5.89 5.82 13.14
C ASP A 109 5.56 4.33 13.27
N ILE A 110 6.21 3.50 12.47
CA ILE A 110 6.08 2.05 12.51
C ILE A 110 7.39 1.49 13.05
N ALA A 111 7.36 0.90 14.24
CA ALA A 111 8.56 0.34 14.86
C ALA A 111 9.06 -0.91 14.10
N ALA A 112 10.34 -1.19 14.21
CA ALA A 112 10.93 -2.42 13.67
C ALA A 112 10.17 -3.65 14.19
N GLY A 113 9.88 -4.59 13.31
CA GLY A 113 9.09 -5.79 13.59
C GLY A 113 7.58 -5.60 13.61
N GLN A 114 7.08 -4.38 13.50
CA GLN A 114 5.64 -4.08 13.43
C GLN A 114 5.16 -3.93 11.99
N VAL A 115 3.87 -4.10 11.77
CA VAL A 115 3.21 -3.92 10.47
C VAL A 115 2.38 -2.65 10.39
N SER A 116 2.12 -1.99 11.52
CA SER A 116 1.32 -0.75 11.62
C SER A 116 1.88 0.16 12.69
N GLY A 117 1.61 1.45 12.55
CA GLY A 117 1.84 2.47 13.57
C GLY A 117 0.53 2.95 14.17
N ASP A 118 0.60 4.04 14.92
CA ASP A 118 -0.59 4.68 15.49
C ASP A 118 -1.46 5.29 14.39
N ALA A 119 -2.77 5.23 14.58
CA ALA A 119 -3.72 5.85 13.68
C ALA A 119 -3.68 7.39 13.80
N ILE A 120 -3.93 8.06 12.68
CA ILE A 120 -4.11 9.53 12.67
C ILE A 120 -5.59 9.84 12.59
N GLU A 121 -6.04 10.77 13.39
CA GLU A 121 -7.40 11.29 13.36
C GLU A 121 -7.44 12.62 12.61
N ILE A 122 -8.41 12.77 11.72
CA ILE A 122 -8.80 14.02 11.11
C ILE A 122 -10.04 14.50 11.84
N VAL A 123 -9.96 15.63 12.49
CA VAL A 123 -11.09 16.27 13.16
C VAL A 123 -11.61 17.41 12.29
N PHE A 124 -12.85 17.32 11.85
CA PHE A 124 -13.52 18.37 11.08
C PHE A 124 -14.18 19.36 12.05
N LYS A 125 -14.00 20.65 11.79
CA LYS A 125 -14.45 21.77 12.63
C LYS A 125 -15.71 22.43 12.08
#